data_64c36a5635b218f578789767be0e9cab
#
_entry.id   64c36a5635b218f578789767be0e9cab
#
_cell.length_a   1.000
_cell.length_b   1.000
_cell.length_c   1.000
_cell.angle_alpha   90.00
_cell.angle_beta   90.00
_cell.angle_gamma   90.00
#
_symmetry.space_group_name_H-M   'P 1'
#
loop_
_entity.id
_entity.type
_entity.pdbx_description
1 polymer ?
#
loop_
_entity_poly.entity_id
_entity_poly.type
_entity_poly.pdbx_seq_one_letter_code
_entity_poly.pdbx_strand_id
1 'polypeptide(L)'
;MSSKPFVIGIAGGSGSGKTFFLKCFLNHFCPDEVCLVSQDDYYLPVGEMTQEENKLYNFDLPTTINSHQFVKDINKLLNGEVVFKKEYTFNNPDAVPKLLEIKPAPIIIVEGLFILHFKEIADLIDLKLFIDTEEHIALQRRLKRDLEERGYSHEDVTYKWVNHVAPAYNDFLIPYKSDCHKIITNNTHVAEDILAVTEQISKELKETVLSHNSRTMQ
;
A
#
# COMPACT_ATOMS: atom_id res chain seq x y z
N MET A 1 6.41 -10.81 28.10
CA MET A 1 7.06 -10.30 26.87
C MET A 1 5.95 -10.07 25.86
N SER A 2 5.82 -8.88 25.28
CA SER A 2 4.86 -8.62 24.22
C SER A 2 5.17 -9.55 23.04
N SER A 3 4.19 -10.23 22.48
CA SER A 3 4.36 -11.02 21.26
C SER A 3 4.82 -10.11 20.12
N LYS A 4 5.66 -10.62 19.23
CA LYS A 4 6.06 -9.88 18.02
C LYS A 4 4.82 -9.46 17.25
N PRO A 5 4.70 -8.20 16.79
CA PRO A 5 3.62 -7.78 15.91
C PRO A 5 3.51 -8.65 14.65
N PHE A 6 2.28 -8.88 14.19
CA PHE A 6 2.00 -9.61 12.96
C PHE A 6 1.98 -8.63 11.77
N VAL A 7 2.75 -8.92 10.73
CA VAL A 7 2.91 -8.02 9.58
C VAL A 7 2.08 -8.50 8.39
N ILE A 8 1.20 -7.64 7.89
CA ILE A 8 0.39 -7.89 6.70
C ILE A 8 0.91 -7.01 5.57
N GLY A 9 1.28 -7.61 4.45
CA GLY A 9 1.62 -6.89 3.23
C GLY A 9 0.46 -6.88 2.25
N ILE A 10 0.07 -5.69 1.76
CA ILE A 10 -0.98 -5.51 0.75
C ILE A 10 -0.37 -4.89 -0.50
N ALA A 11 -0.13 -5.72 -1.50
CA ALA A 11 0.40 -5.30 -2.80
C ALA A 11 -0.69 -5.24 -3.87
N GLY A 12 -0.40 -4.56 -4.96
CA GLY A 12 -1.28 -4.49 -6.13
C GLY A 12 -0.99 -3.27 -6.99
N GLY A 13 -1.36 -3.32 -8.25
CA GLY A 13 -1.08 -2.28 -9.23
C GLY A 13 -1.80 -0.95 -8.98
N SER A 14 -1.40 0.07 -9.73
CA SER A 14 -2.15 1.33 -9.77
C SER A 14 -3.55 1.09 -10.32
N GLY A 15 -4.58 1.64 -9.68
CA GLY A 15 -5.97 1.42 -10.07
C GLY A 15 -6.56 0.06 -9.65
N SER A 16 -5.81 -0.81 -8.96
CA SER A 16 -6.30 -2.11 -8.50
C SER A 16 -7.36 -2.02 -7.39
N GLY A 17 -7.50 -0.87 -6.74
CA GLY A 17 -8.44 -0.67 -5.64
C GLY A 17 -7.89 -0.98 -4.25
N LYS A 18 -6.56 -1.03 -4.08
CA LYS A 18 -5.91 -1.20 -2.77
C LYS A 18 -6.47 -0.25 -1.70
N THR A 19 -6.61 1.03 -2.02
CA THR A 19 -7.13 2.04 -1.08
C THR A 19 -8.54 1.73 -0.62
N PHE A 20 -9.40 1.23 -1.51
CA PHE A 20 -10.76 0.83 -1.15
C PHE A 20 -10.73 -0.41 -0.25
N PHE A 21 -9.94 -1.43 -0.63
CA PHE A 21 -9.73 -2.62 0.20
C PHE A 21 -9.25 -2.25 1.59
N LEU A 22 -8.22 -1.40 1.70
CA LEU A 22 -7.68 -0.93 2.97
C LEU A 22 -8.73 -0.24 3.84
N LYS A 23 -9.52 0.67 3.28
CA LYS A 23 -10.62 1.33 4.02
C LYS A 23 -11.60 0.32 4.59
N CYS A 24 -12.05 -0.64 3.79
CA CYS A 24 -12.96 -1.69 4.24
C CYS A 24 -12.29 -2.56 5.32
N PHE A 25 -11.04 -2.94 5.11
CA PHE A 25 -10.30 -3.82 6.01
C PHE A 25 -10.04 -3.17 7.38
N LEU A 26 -9.58 -1.92 7.39
CA LEU A 26 -9.32 -1.18 8.62
C LEU A 26 -10.56 -0.94 9.47
N ASN A 27 -11.75 -0.84 8.86
CA ASN A 27 -13.02 -0.68 9.60
C ASN A 27 -13.35 -1.87 10.51
N HIS A 28 -12.69 -3.02 10.33
CA HIS A 28 -12.87 -4.19 11.19
C HIS A 28 -12.02 -4.15 12.46
N PHE A 29 -11.12 -3.20 12.64
CA PHE A 29 -10.19 -3.13 13.77
C PHE A 29 -10.38 -1.87 14.59
N CYS A 30 -10.07 -1.96 15.88
CA CYS A 30 -9.91 -0.78 16.71
C CYS A 30 -8.58 -0.06 16.39
N PRO A 31 -8.49 1.26 16.62
CA PRO A 31 -7.28 2.03 16.28
C PRO A 31 -5.99 1.57 16.97
N ASP A 32 -6.10 0.88 18.10
CA ASP A 32 -4.99 0.33 18.88
C ASP A 32 -4.60 -1.11 18.49
N GLU A 33 -5.42 -1.77 17.66
CA GLU A 33 -5.16 -3.13 17.17
C GLU A 33 -4.28 -3.14 15.92
N VAL A 34 -4.28 -2.04 15.14
CA VAL A 34 -3.63 -2.00 13.83
C VAL A 34 -2.97 -0.65 13.56
N CYS A 35 -1.80 -0.67 12.94
CA CYS A 35 -1.21 0.51 12.32
C CYS A 35 -0.92 0.28 10.84
N LEU A 36 -0.93 1.37 10.07
CA LEU A 36 -0.71 1.37 8.64
C LEU A 36 0.57 2.12 8.28
N VAL A 37 1.40 1.49 7.45
CA VAL A 37 2.59 2.08 6.86
C VAL A 37 2.45 2.03 5.34
N SER A 38 2.24 3.18 4.72
CA SER A 38 2.12 3.30 3.27
C SER A 38 3.50 3.50 2.62
N GLN A 39 3.79 2.74 1.58
CA GLN A 39 4.98 2.93 0.77
C GLN A 39 5.01 4.31 0.10
N ASP A 40 3.84 4.87 -0.20
CA ASP A 40 3.75 6.18 -0.87
C ASP A 40 4.41 7.31 -0.05
N ASP A 41 4.46 7.18 1.29
CA ASP A 41 5.16 8.15 2.14
C ASP A 41 6.70 8.05 2.05
N TYR A 42 7.22 7.09 1.30
CA TYR A 42 8.66 6.85 1.13
C TYR A 42 9.19 7.20 -0.26
N TYR A 43 8.39 7.90 -1.09
CA TYR A 43 8.94 8.44 -2.32
C TYR A 43 10.11 9.38 -2.02
N LEU A 44 11.17 9.23 -2.81
CA LEU A 44 12.31 10.16 -2.76
C LEU A 44 11.83 11.55 -3.22
N PRO A 45 12.26 12.62 -2.54
CA PRO A 45 11.90 13.96 -2.97
C PRO A 45 12.51 14.23 -4.35
N VAL A 46 11.67 14.69 -5.25
CA VAL A 46 12.08 15.23 -6.54
C VAL A 46 12.07 16.76 -6.45
N GLY A 47 13.00 17.42 -7.13
CA GLY A 47 13.03 18.87 -7.23
C GLY A 47 11.79 19.43 -7.94
N GLU A 48 11.73 20.76 -8.09
CA GLU A 48 10.72 21.39 -8.94
C GLU A 48 10.85 20.88 -10.37
N MET A 49 9.74 20.42 -10.94
CA MET A 49 9.65 19.88 -12.30
C MET A 49 8.66 20.70 -13.10
N THR A 50 9.00 20.97 -14.35
CA THR A 50 8.04 21.44 -15.33
C THR A 50 6.97 20.37 -15.59
N GLN A 51 5.85 20.73 -16.21
CA GLN A 51 4.83 19.75 -16.59
C GLN A 51 5.39 18.66 -17.51
N GLU A 52 6.27 19.02 -18.43
CA GLU A 52 6.91 18.09 -19.37
C GLU A 52 7.86 17.14 -18.66
N GLU A 53 8.71 17.64 -17.77
CA GLU A 53 9.58 16.80 -16.95
C GLU A 53 8.79 15.85 -16.07
N ASN A 54 7.70 16.31 -15.44
CA ASN A 54 6.81 15.46 -14.64
C ASN A 54 6.12 14.38 -15.49
N LYS A 55 5.72 14.70 -16.72
CA LYS A 55 5.14 13.72 -17.65
C LYS A 55 6.12 12.61 -18.00
N LEU A 56 7.38 12.97 -18.24
CA LEU A 56 8.42 12.03 -18.65
C LEU A 56 9.03 11.25 -17.48
N TYR A 57 9.01 11.82 -16.26
CA TYR A 57 9.58 11.16 -15.10
C TYR A 57 8.78 9.93 -14.69
N ASN A 58 9.47 8.79 -14.60
CA ASN A 58 8.85 7.53 -14.23
C ASN A 58 8.84 7.34 -12.68
N PHE A 59 7.72 7.69 -12.06
CA PHE A 59 7.48 7.45 -10.63
C PHE A 59 7.15 5.99 -10.30
N ASP A 60 6.84 5.18 -11.30
CA ASP A 60 6.47 3.78 -11.14
C ASP A 60 7.70 2.84 -11.20
N LEU A 61 8.82 3.27 -10.62
CA LEU A 61 10.05 2.48 -10.49
C LEU A 61 10.40 2.26 -9.00
N PRO A 62 10.87 1.06 -8.61
CA PRO A 62 11.33 0.81 -7.23
C PRO A 62 12.42 1.77 -6.76
N THR A 63 13.26 2.25 -7.67
CA THR A 63 14.36 3.20 -7.39
C THR A 63 13.88 4.58 -6.95
N THR A 64 12.60 4.90 -7.11
CA THR A 64 12.01 6.16 -6.63
C THR A 64 11.61 6.11 -5.15
N ILE A 65 11.72 4.94 -4.53
CA ILE A 65 11.36 4.70 -3.14
C ILE A 65 12.61 4.63 -2.25
N ASN A 66 12.59 5.33 -1.12
CA ASN A 66 13.59 5.19 -0.06
C ASN A 66 13.33 3.89 0.73
N SER A 67 13.67 2.75 0.12
CA SER A 67 13.45 1.43 0.71
C SER A 67 14.18 1.24 2.03
N HIS A 68 15.39 1.80 2.15
CA HIS A 68 16.17 1.73 3.40
C HIS A 68 15.45 2.40 4.58
N GLN A 69 14.90 3.62 4.39
CA GLN A 69 14.15 4.29 5.45
C GLN A 69 12.84 3.56 5.73
N PHE A 70 12.20 2.99 4.70
CA PHE A 70 10.97 2.21 4.85
C PHE A 70 11.21 0.97 5.73
N VAL A 71 12.24 0.18 5.44
CA VAL A 71 12.65 -0.98 6.28
C VAL A 71 12.96 -0.55 7.70
N LYS A 72 13.70 0.54 7.87
CA LYS A 72 14.06 1.07 9.19
C LYS A 72 12.84 1.42 10.02
N ASP A 73 11.85 2.08 9.43
CA ASP A 73 10.64 2.50 10.13
C ASP A 73 9.73 1.30 10.46
N ILE A 74 9.61 0.30 9.58
CA ILE A 74 8.92 -0.96 9.91
C ILE A 74 9.60 -1.65 11.10
N ASN A 75 10.94 -1.73 11.11
CA ASN A 75 11.67 -2.34 12.22
C ASN A 75 11.50 -1.58 13.55
N LYS A 76 11.40 -0.25 13.55
CA LYS A 76 11.05 0.52 14.75
C LYS A 76 9.69 0.11 15.31
N LEU A 77 8.66 0.03 14.45
CA LEU A 77 7.32 -0.40 14.86
C LEU A 77 7.33 -1.83 15.42
N LEU A 78 8.09 -2.74 14.81
CA LEU A 78 8.27 -4.11 15.31
C LEU A 78 8.93 -4.15 16.69
N ASN A 79 9.77 -3.15 17.02
CA ASN A 79 10.43 -3.00 18.33
C ASN A 79 9.61 -2.18 19.33
N GLY A 80 8.37 -1.78 18.98
CA GLY A 80 7.51 -1.00 19.87
C GLY A 80 7.81 0.51 19.89
N GLU A 81 8.57 1.01 18.92
CA GLU A 81 8.93 2.43 18.80
C GLU A 81 7.93 3.17 17.90
N VAL A 82 7.61 4.42 18.25
CA VAL A 82 6.77 5.31 17.44
C VAL A 82 7.57 5.83 16.24
N VAL A 83 6.93 5.89 15.07
CA VAL A 83 7.49 6.47 13.86
C VAL A 83 6.80 7.78 13.55
N PHE A 84 7.57 8.82 13.25
CA PHE A 84 7.09 10.09 12.71
C PHE A 84 7.48 10.21 11.25
N LYS A 85 6.49 10.41 10.38
CA LYS A 85 6.68 10.46 8.94
C LYS A 85 5.91 11.62 8.34
N LYS A 86 6.51 12.32 7.39
CA LYS A 86 5.81 13.33 6.61
C LYS A 86 4.97 12.64 5.53
N GLU A 87 3.68 13.00 5.46
CA GLU A 87 2.76 12.50 4.43
C GLU A 87 3.25 12.88 3.03
N TYR A 88 3.12 11.97 2.08
CA TYR A 88 3.40 12.25 0.68
C TYR A 88 2.14 12.81 -0.02
N THR A 89 2.27 13.96 -0.64
CA THR A 89 1.13 14.70 -1.24
C THR A 89 1.09 14.62 -2.76
N PHE A 90 1.77 13.66 -3.36
CA PHE A 90 1.79 13.43 -4.82
C PHE A 90 2.17 14.67 -5.63
N ASN A 91 3.08 15.49 -5.11
CA ASN A 91 3.53 16.76 -5.71
C ASN A 91 2.39 17.76 -5.93
N ASN A 92 1.29 17.67 -5.17
CA ASN A 92 0.23 18.67 -5.18
C ASN A 92 0.72 19.91 -4.43
N PRO A 93 0.91 21.06 -5.13
CA PRO A 93 1.42 22.29 -4.52
C PRO A 93 0.45 22.90 -3.51
N ASP A 94 -0.85 22.62 -3.62
CA ASP A 94 -1.89 23.13 -2.73
C ASP A 94 -2.05 22.29 -1.46
N ALA A 95 -1.45 21.10 -1.41
CA ALA A 95 -1.55 20.21 -0.26
C ALA A 95 -0.48 20.54 0.79
N VAL A 96 -0.90 20.71 2.02
CA VAL A 96 0.00 20.84 3.17
C VAL A 96 0.25 19.43 3.76
N PRO A 97 1.48 18.89 3.63
CA PRO A 97 1.77 17.56 4.15
C PRO A 97 1.65 17.52 5.68
N LYS A 98 0.94 16.52 6.18
CA LYS A 98 0.81 16.29 7.63
C LYS A 98 2.03 15.55 8.15
N LEU A 99 2.32 15.74 9.43
CA LEU A 99 3.21 14.86 10.18
C LEU A 99 2.38 13.68 10.70
N LEU A 100 2.63 12.50 10.15
CA LEU A 100 2.00 11.26 10.58
C LEU A 100 2.73 10.74 11.81
N GLU A 101 1.97 10.42 12.85
CA GLU A 101 2.44 9.69 14.02
C GLU A 101 1.92 8.25 13.91
N ILE A 102 2.81 7.30 13.64
CA ILE A 102 2.49 5.87 13.50
C ILE A 102 2.91 5.18 14.80
N LYS A 103 1.92 4.75 15.57
CA LYS A 103 2.16 4.02 16.84
C LYS A 103 2.25 2.53 16.57
N PRO A 104 3.14 1.82 17.27
CA PRO A 104 3.21 0.36 17.18
C PRO A 104 1.87 -0.27 17.62
N ALA A 105 1.47 -1.32 16.92
CA ALA A 105 0.25 -2.05 17.17
C ALA A 105 0.48 -3.56 17.02
N PRO A 106 -0.40 -4.43 17.56
CA PRO A 106 -0.31 -5.87 17.38
C PRO A 106 -0.28 -6.32 15.92
N ILE A 107 -0.94 -5.58 15.03
CA ILE A 107 -0.94 -5.81 13.59
C ILE A 107 -0.34 -4.58 12.90
N ILE A 108 0.66 -4.81 12.04
CA ILE A 108 1.26 -3.79 11.19
C ILE A 108 0.87 -4.09 9.75
N ILE A 109 0.14 -3.17 9.11
CA ILE A 109 -0.17 -3.24 7.69
C ILE A 109 0.88 -2.44 6.92
N VAL A 110 1.55 -3.09 5.98
CA VAL A 110 2.47 -2.47 5.03
C VAL A 110 1.83 -2.55 3.65
N GLU A 111 1.60 -1.41 3.00
CA GLU A 111 0.98 -1.41 1.69
C GLU A 111 1.80 -0.64 0.65
N GLY A 112 1.67 -1.04 -0.60
CA GLY A 112 2.30 -0.34 -1.71
C GLY A 112 2.46 -1.17 -2.98
N LEU A 113 3.05 -0.54 -3.99
CA LEU A 113 3.33 -1.19 -5.27
C LEU A 113 4.45 -2.24 -5.13
N PHE A 114 5.57 -1.84 -4.51
CA PHE A 114 6.83 -2.59 -4.56
C PHE A 114 7.19 -3.30 -3.26
N ILE A 115 6.27 -3.42 -2.30
CA ILE A 115 6.54 -4.01 -0.98
C ILE A 115 7.03 -5.46 -1.07
N LEU A 116 6.64 -6.18 -2.12
CA LEU A 116 7.09 -7.57 -2.36
C LEU A 116 8.39 -7.62 -3.17
N HIS A 117 8.70 -6.57 -3.93
CA HIS A 117 9.96 -6.45 -4.68
C HIS A 117 11.16 -6.22 -3.75
N PHE A 118 10.98 -5.44 -2.70
CA PHE A 118 12.02 -5.20 -1.70
C PHE A 118 12.13 -6.41 -0.76
N LYS A 119 13.12 -7.27 -1.01
CA LYS A 119 13.31 -8.51 -0.26
C LYS A 119 13.31 -8.29 1.26
N GLU A 120 13.97 -7.26 1.74
CA GLU A 120 14.06 -6.94 3.16
C GLU A 120 12.69 -6.62 3.78
N ILE A 121 11.75 -6.06 3.01
CA ILE A 121 10.35 -5.83 3.43
C ILE A 121 9.55 -7.12 3.28
N ALA A 122 9.67 -7.80 2.14
CA ALA A 122 8.93 -9.02 1.85
C ALA A 122 9.21 -10.14 2.87
N ASP A 123 10.43 -10.19 3.41
CA ASP A 123 10.84 -11.15 4.45
C ASP A 123 10.23 -10.83 5.83
N LEU A 124 9.80 -9.60 6.08
CA LEU A 124 9.11 -9.21 7.32
C LEU A 124 7.62 -9.53 7.31
N ILE A 125 7.03 -9.79 6.14
CA ILE A 125 5.59 -9.95 5.97
C ILE A 125 5.16 -11.37 6.28
N ASP A 126 4.29 -11.53 7.29
CA ASP A 126 3.72 -12.82 7.70
C ASP A 126 2.53 -13.22 6.81
N LEU A 127 1.73 -12.25 6.33
CA LEU A 127 0.59 -12.49 5.44
C LEU A 127 0.67 -11.57 4.22
N LYS A 128 0.92 -12.15 3.05
CA LYS A 128 1.03 -11.44 1.77
C LYS A 128 -0.31 -11.50 1.03
N LEU A 129 -0.91 -10.35 0.78
CA LEU A 129 -2.14 -10.17 0.01
C LEU A 129 -1.82 -9.43 -1.29
N PHE A 130 -2.39 -9.87 -2.39
CA PHE A 130 -2.29 -9.20 -3.68
C PHE A 130 -3.67 -8.80 -4.19
N ILE A 131 -3.88 -7.51 -4.41
CA ILE A 131 -5.11 -7.01 -5.02
C ILE A 131 -4.93 -7.01 -6.53
N ASP A 132 -5.61 -7.94 -7.17
CA ASP A 132 -5.54 -8.18 -8.61
C ASP A 132 -6.72 -7.55 -9.32
N THR A 133 -6.47 -6.92 -10.46
CA THR A 133 -7.51 -6.26 -11.26
C THR A 133 -7.10 -6.33 -12.72
N GLU A 134 -8.05 -6.62 -13.58
CA GLU A 134 -7.83 -6.61 -15.02
C GLU A 134 -7.35 -5.25 -15.50
N GLU A 135 -6.39 -5.27 -16.43
CA GLU A 135 -5.67 -4.07 -16.87
C GLU A 135 -6.60 -2.95 -17.32
N HIS A 136 -7.61 -3.28 -18.12
CA HIS A 136 -8.55 -2.29 -18.65
C HIS A 136 -9.39 -1.62 -17.54
N ILE A 137 -9.75 -2.36 -16.47
CA ILE A 137 -10.48 -1.83 -15.32
C ILE A 137 -9.57 -0.92 -14.48
N ALA A 138 -8.34 -1.37 -14.26
CA ALA A 138 -7.36 -0.59 -13.52
C ALA A 138 -7.04 0.74 -14.23
N LEU A 139 -6.88 0.72 -15.56
CA LEU A 139 -6.69 1.93 -16.37
C LEU A 139 -7.90 2.87 -16.27
N GLN A 140 -9.12 2.37 -16.41
CA GLN A 140 -10.33 3.19 -16.29
C GLN A 140 -10.43 3.88 -14.92
N ARG A 141 -10.14 3.14 -13.83
CA ARG A 141 -10.14 3.69 -12.47
C ARG A 141 -9.05 4.75 -12.29
N ARG A 142 -7.85 4.52 -12.84
CA ARG A 142 -6.76 5.48 -12.81
C ARG A 142 -7.09 6.74 -13.61
N LEU A 143 -7.64 6.59 -14.83
CA LEU A 143 -8.08 7.72 -15.65
C LEU A 143 -9.06 8.58 -14.87
N LYS A 144 -10.11 7.99 -14.32
CA LYS A 144 -11.10 8.73 -13.54
C LYS A 144 -10.47 9.48 -12.37
N ARG A 145 -9.69 8.80 -11.53
CA ARG A 145 -9.04 9.40 -10.35
C ARG A 145 -8.10 10.54 -10.75
N ASP A 146 -7.20 10.29 -11.72
CA ASP A 146 -6.15 11.25 -12.04
C ASP A 146 -6.70 12.49 -12.77
N LEU A 147 -7.81 12.34 -13.52
CA LEU A 147 -8.55 13.47 -14.08
C LEU A 147 -9.31 14.30 -13.02
N GLU A 148 -10.03 13.62 -12.11
CA GLU A 148 -10.92 14.27 -11.15
C GLU A 148 -10.18 14.83 -9.94
N GLU A 149 -9.14 14.14 -9.46
CA GLU A 149 -8.47 14.44 -8.19
C GLU A 149 -7.08 15.07 -8.36
N ARG A 150 -6.39 14.82 -9.49
CA ARG A 150 -4.99 15.21 -9.68
C ARG A 150 -4.77 16.22 -10.83
N GLY A 151 -5.80 16.53 -11.57
CA GLY A 151 -5.74 17.52 -12.66
C GLY A 151 -4.92 17.12 -13.89
N TYR A 152 -4.60 15.81 -14.05
CA TYR A 152 -3.91 15.33 -15.25
C TYR A 152 -4.84 15.28 -16.45
N SER A 153 -4.30 15.44 -17.65
CA SER A 153 -5.04 15.23 -18.90
C SER A 153 -5.20 13.74 -19.19
N HIS A 154 -6.20 13.38 -19.99
CA HIS A 154 -6.39 12.00 -20.47
C HIS A 154 -5.15 11.49 -21.22
N GLU A 155 -4.52 12.34 -22.02
CA GLU A 155 -3.33 12.03 -22.78
C GLU A 155 -2.14 11.70 -21.86
N ASP A 156 -1.92 12.51 -20.81
CA ASP A 156 -0.82 12.29 -19.85
C ASP A 156 -1.00 10.98 -19.06
N VAL A 157 -2.22 10.70 -18.62
CA VAL A 157 -2.51 9.44 -17.91
C VAL A 157 -2.30 8.25 -18.82
N THR A 158 -2.75 8.33 -20.08
CA THR A 158 -2.57 7.25 -21.08
C THR A 158 -1.09 7.05 -21.40
N TYR A 159 -0.35 8.13 -21.60
CA TYR A 159 1.11 8.06 -21.82
C TYR A 159 1.83 7.37 -20.67
N LYS A 160 1.56 7.81 -19.42
CA LYS A 160 2.16 7.22 -18.22
C LYS A 160 1.74 5.76 -18.05
N TRP A 161 0.51 5.41 -18.39
CA TRP A 161 0.06 4.02 -18.33
C TRP A 161 0.90 3.12 -19.22
N VAL A 162 1.01 3.46 -20.48
CA VAL A 162 1.71 2.64 -21.48
C VAL A 162 3.22 2.58 -21.22
N ASN A 163 3.82 3.71 -20.87
CA ASN A 163 5.29 3.83 -20.81
C ASN A 163 5.88 3.60 -19.41
N HIS A 164 5.08 3.74 -18.34
CA HIS A 164 5.58 3.63 -16.97
C HIS A 164 4.86 2.53 -16.19
N VAL A 165 3.53 2.62 -16.07
CA VAL A 165 2.74 1.79 -15.15
C VAL A 165 2.66 0.33 -15.59
N ALA A 166 2.28 0.07 -16.84
CA ALA A 166 2.14 -1.29 -17.34
C ALA A 166 3.49 -2.04 -17.40
N PRO A 167 4.59 -1.43 -17.88
CA PRO A 167 5.92 -2.04 -17.76
C PRO A 167 6.32 -2.31 -16.31
N ALA A 168 6.16 -1.34 -15.42
CA ALA A 168 6.51 -1.51 -14.01
C ALA A 168 5.68 -2.62 -13.32
N TYR A 169 4.40 -2.74 -13.66
CA TYR A 169 3.55 -3.81 -13.17
C TYR A 169 4.08 -5.18 -13.57
N ASN A 170 4.47 -5.34 -14.83
CA ASN A 170 5.00 -6.60 -15.36
C ASN A 170 6.37 -6.94 -14.76
N ASP A 171 7.25 -5.94 -14.60
CA ASP A 171 8.64 -6.17 -14.18
C ASP A 171 8.78 -6.31 -12.66
N PHE A 172 7.96 -5.58 -11.88
CA PHE A 172 8.18 -5.44 -10.43
C PHE A 172 7.01 -5.92 -9.55
N LEU A 173 5.85 -6.27 -10.10
CA LEU A 173 4.73 -6.79 -9.33
C LEU A 173 4.38 -8.22 -9.71
N ILE A 174 4.19 -8.51 -10.99
CA ILE A 174 3.79 -9.84 -11.49
C ILE A 174 4.74 -10.96 -11.02
N PRO A 175 6.08 -10.78 -11.01
CA PRO A 175 6.98 -11.85 -10.57
C PRO A 175 6.75 -12.33 -9.14
N TYR A 176 6.16 -11.49 -8.27
CA TYR A 176 5.92 -11.80 -6.85
C TYR A 176 4.48 -12.19 -6.55
N LYS A 177 3.59 -12.12 -7.53
CA LYS A 177 2.16 -12.41 -7.34
C LYS A 177 1.91 -13.85 -6.91
N SER A 178 2.64 -14.81 -7.47
CA SER A 178 2.52 -16.23 -7.12
C SER A 178 2.97 -16.55 -5.69
N ASP A 179 3.79 -15.71 -5.08
CA ASP A 179 4.31 -15.90 -3.73
C ASP A 179 3.37 -15.34 -2.65
N CYS A 180 2.22 -14.79 -3.07
CA CYS A 180 1.23 -14.25 -2.15
C CYS A 180 0.35 -15.36 -1.58
N HIS A 181 0.01 -15.23 -0.29
CA HIS A 181 -0.87 -16.16 0.41
C HIS A 181 -2.32 -16.09 -0.08
N LYS A 182 -2.78 -14.89 -0.47
CA LYS A 182 -4.10 -14.69 -1.07
C LYS A 182 -4.00 -13.68 -2.22
N ILE A 183 -4.64 -14.02 -3.36
CA ILE A 183 -4.88 -13.11 -4.48
C ILE A 183 -6.35 -12.74 -4.43
N ILE A 184 -6.64 -11.45 -4.32
CA ILE A 184 -7.99 -10.90 -4.19
C ILE A 184 -8.35 -10.23 -5.50
N THR A 185 -9.22 -10.85 -6.27
CA THR A 185 -9.70 -10.29 -7.53
C THR A 185 -10.68 -9.17 -7.29
N ASN A 186 -10.42 -7.99 -7.87
CA ASN A 186 -11.22 -6.79 -7.74
C ASN A 186 -11.63 -6.23 -9.11
N ASN A 187 -12.34 -7.05 -9.89
CA ASN A 187 -12.81 -6.70 -11.24
C ASN A 187 -14.22 -6.12 -11.24
N THR A 188 -14.95 -6.21 -10.15
CA THR A 188 -16.33 -5.73 -10.05
C THR A 188 -16.40 -4.32 -9.48
N HIS A 189 -17.49 -3.61 -9.77
CA HIS A 189 -17.87 -2.38 -9.09
C HIS A 189 -18.73 -2.67 -7.83
N VAL A 190 -18.86 -3.96 -7.47
CA VAL A 190 -19.69 -4.43 -6.36
C VAL A 190 -18.85 -4.40 -5.08
N ALA A 191 -19.17 -3.47 -4.22
CA ALA A 191 -18.44 -3.29 -2.96
C ALA A 191 -18.58 -4.51 -2.03
N GLU A 192 -19.69 -5.25 -2.14
CA GLU A 192 -20.04 -6.41 -1.31
C GLU A 192 -18.98 -7.51 -1.40
N ASP A 193 -18.37 -7.75 -2.57
CA ASP A 193 -17.33 -8.77 -2.73
C ASP A 193 -16.09 -8.43 -1.90
N ILE A 194 -15.67 -7.17 -1.92
CA ILE A 194 -14.51 -6.70 -1.14
C ILE A 194 -14.85 -6.67 0.36
N LEU A 195 -16.06 -6.26 0.72
CA LEU A 195 -16.51 -6.27 2.12
C LEU A 195 -16.49 -7.68 2.70
N ALA A 196 -17.02 -8.68 1.98
CA ALA A 196 -17.04 -10.06 2.42
C ALA A 196 -15.63 -10.63 2.63
N VAL A 197 -14.70 -10.36 1.67
CA VAL A 197 -13.32 -10.81 1.78
C VAL A 197 -12.59 -10.14 2.94
N THR A 198 -12.78 -8.83 3.14
CA THR A 198 -12.15 -8.10 4.26
C THR A 198 -12.68 -8.56 5.61
N GLU A 199 -13.98 -8.86 5.72
CA GLU A 199 -14.59 -9.42 6.92
C GLU A 199 -13.99 -10.80 7.26
N GLN A 200 -13.91 -11.68 6.26
CA GLN A 200 -13.35 -13.02 6.47
C GLN A 200 -11.89 -12.95 6.95
N ILE A 201 -11.02 -12.17 6.27
CA ILE A 201 -9.61 -12.06 6.64
C ILE A 201 -9.46 -11.43 8.04
N SER A 202 -10.24 -10.39 8.35
CA SER A 202 -10.18 -9.72 9.64
C SER A 202 -10.60 -10.65 10.79
N LYS A 203 -11.61 -11.50 10.57
CA LYS A 203 -12.03 -12.51 11.54
C LYS A 203 -10.93 -13.54 11.80
N GLU A 204 -10.33 -14.11 10.75
CA GLU A 204 -9.21 -15.04 10.86
C GLU A 204 -8.05 -14.44 11.67
N LEU A 205 -7.72 -13.16 11.43
CA LEU A 205 -6.66 -12.46 12.14
C LEU A 205 -6.98 -12.19 13.61
N LYS A 206 -8.20 -11.80 13.93
CA LYS A 206 -8.63 -11.60 15.32
C LYS A 206 -8.56 -12.90 16.12
N GLU A 207 -8.97 -14.00 15.52
CA GLU A 207 -8.91 -15.32 16.15
C GLU A 207 -7.48 -15.80 16.34
N THR A 208 -6.57 -15.53 15.41
CA THR A 208 -5.20 -16.03 15.45
C THR A 208 -4.22 -15.11 16.14
N VAL A 209 -4.29 -13.80 15.90
CA VAL A 209 -3.29 -12.84 16.39
C VAL A 209 -3.72 -12.18 17.69
N LEU A 210 -4.96 -11.65 17.75
CA LEU A 210 -5.40 -10.84 18.90
C LEU A 210 -5.82 -11.71 20.08
N SER A 211 -6.37 -12.92 19.85
CA SER A 211 -6.76 -13.83 20.93
C SER A 211 -5.55 -14.38 21.70
N HIS A 212 -4.40 -14.52 21.07
CA HIS A 212 -3.17 -14.96 21.76
C HIS A 212 -2.59 -13.88 22.67
N ASN A 213 -2.72 -12.61 22.29
CA ASN A 213 -2.26 -11.48 23.11
C ASN A 213 -3.08 -11.30 24.40
N SER A 214 -4.38 -11.61 24.37
CA SER A 214 -5.26 -11.52 25.55
C SER A 214 -4.95 -12.58 26.62
N ARG A 215 -4.38 -13.73 26.23
CA ARG A 215 -4.01 -14.82 27.15
C ARG A 215 -2.66 -14.63 27.83
N THR A 216 -1.81 -13.78 27.28
CA THR A 216 -0.44 -13.52 27.80
C THR A 216 -0.42 -12.37 28.82
N MET A 217 -1.56 -11.65 29.00
CA MET A 217 -1.70 -10.54 29.96
C MET A 217 -2.44 -10.96 31.25
N GLN A 218 -2.77 -12.23 31.44
CA GLN A 218 -3.27 -12.82 32.68
C GLN A 218 -2.16 -13.66 33.36
#